data_dd013a8bfc964371261f066f95f0fa68
#
_entry.id   dd013a8bfc964371261f066f95f0fa68
#
_cell.length_a   1.000
_cell.length_b   1.000
_cell.length_c   1.000
_cell.angle_alpha   90.00
_cell.angle_beta   90.00
_cell.angle_gamma   90.00
#
_symmetry.space_group_name_H-M   'P 1'
#
loop_
_entity.id
_entity.type
_entity.pdbx_description
1 polymer ?
#
loop_
_entity_poly.entity_id
_entity_poly.type
_entity_poly.pdbx_seq_one_letter_code
_entity_poly.pdbx_strand_id
1 'polypeptide(L)'
;GLGEGEFICASDTPAIANFTNIILPLEDEEIALLTPLGIEIYDSNNERQYRNPVSLKVSEQIIDKMNFKHFMLKEIYDQPGTAKNWLETYLTQNSENDQYQINYPFDTNFFETIERIEIIACGTSKHAAMVGSFLLEQFSGIPTNVFYASEFRYSPPPLLPNTLTIGVTQSGETADTVAAIDMEIKRRSLSE
;
A
#
# COMPACT_ATOMS: atom_id res chain seq x y z
N GLY A 1 0.84 -20.89 -6.19
CA GLY A 1 2.06 -21.60 -6.62
C GLY A 1 1.80 -23.05 -6.99
N LEU A 2 2.43 -23.48 -8.05
CA LEU A 2 2.37 -24.87 -8.54
C LEU A 2 3.71 -25.54 -8.21
N GLY A 3 3.74 -26.34 -7.13
CA GLY A 3 4.89 -27.13 -6.69
C GLY A 3 4.86 -28.57 -7.22
N GLU A 4 5.93 -29.34 -6.92
CA GLU A 4 5.99 -30.77 -7.23
C GLU A 4 5.10 -31.56 -6.25
N GLY A 5 3.89 -31.88 -6.69
CA GLY A 5 2.92 -32.63 -5.88
C GLY A 5 2.18 -31.84 -4.81
N GLU A 6 2.31 -30.51 -4.82
CA GLU A 6 1.64 -29.62 -3.89
C GLU A 6 1.21 -28.30 -4.55
N PHE A 7 0.21 -27.65 -3.95
CA PHE A 7 -0.23 -26.32 -4.33
C PHE A 7 -0.08 -25.38 -3.13
N ILE A 8 0.43 -24.18 -3.40
CA ILE A 8 0.71 -23.18 -2.38
C ILE A 8 -0.12 -21.94 -2.66
N CYS A 9 -0.89 -21.49 -1.67
CA CYS A 9 -1.68 -20.27 -1.77
C CYS A 9 -1.11 -19.22 -0.84
N ALA A 10 -0.91 -18.01 -1.35
CA ALA A 10 -0.49 -16.86 -0.57
C ALA A 10 -1.00 -15.57 -1.21
N SER A 11 -1.11 -14.53 -0.40
CA SER A 11 -1.49 -13.18 -0.85
C SER A 11 -0.36 -12.44 -1.54
N ASP A 12 0.88 -12.95 -1.46
CA ASP A 12 2.05 -12.29 -2.03
C ASP A 12 3.00 -13.32 -2.67
N THR A 13 3.49 -13.00 -3.84
CA THR A 13 4.43 -13.79 -4.64
C THR A 13 5.69 -14.21 -3.87
N PRO A 14 6.34 -13.34 -3.07
CA PRO A 14 7.50 -13.68 -2.28
C PRO A 14 7.33 -14.88 -1.34
N ALA A 15 6.13 -15.06 -0.80
CA ALA A 15 5.84 -16.21 0.07
C ALA A 15 5.85 -17.54 -0.69
N ILE A 16 5.61 -17.51 -1.99
CA ILE A 16 5.56 -18.69 -2.88
C ILE A 16 6.93 -18.96 -3.50
N ALA A 17 7.71 -17.93 -3.78
CA ALA A 17 8.93 -17.99 -4.58
C ALA A 17 10.00 -18.98 -4.07
N ASN A 18 10.02 -19.27 -2.76
CA ASN A 18 10.93 -20.24 -2.16
C ASN A 18 10.53 -21.70 -2.41
N PHE A 19 9.31 -21.96 -2.88
CA PHE A 19 8.76 -23.30 -3.08
C PHE A 19 8.61 -23.65 -4.55
N THR A 20 8.25 -22.66 -5.36
CA THR A 20 8.08 -22.84 -6.80
C THR A 20 8.27 -21.51 -7.54
N ASN A 21 8.73 -21.61 -8.79
CA ASN A 21 8.81 -20.46 -9.70
C ASN A 21 7.62 -20.38 -10.66
N ILE A 22 6.62 -21.25 -10.50
CA ILE A 22 5.43 -21.29 -11.36
C ILE A 22 4.23 -20.88 -10.54
N ILE A 23 3.55 -19.82 -10.94
CA ILE A 23 2.36 -19.32 -10.27
C ILE A 23 1.15 -19.29 -11.21
N LEU A 24 -0.02 -19.32 -10.61
CA LEU A 24 -1.31 -19.09 -11.25
C LEU A 24 -1.96 -17.89 -10.53
N PRO A 25 -1.82 -16.67 -11.07
CA PRO A 25 -2.40 -15.48 -10.45
C PRO A 25 -3.92 -15.56 -10.41
N LEU A 26 -4.53 -15.10 -9.33
CA LEU A 26 -5.96 -14.85 -9.23
C LEU A 26 -6.27 -13.40 -9.53
N GLU A 27 -7.38 -13.13 -10.16
CA GLU A 27 -7.92 -11.79 -10.34
C GLU A 27 -8.98 -11.48 -9.27
N ASP A 28 -9.39 -10.22 -9.19
CA ASP A 28 -10.44 -9.82 -8.27
C ASP A 28 -11.73 -10.60 -8.53
N GLU A 29 -12.45 -10.93 -7.46
CA GLU A 29 -13.71 -11.69 -7.49
C GLU A 29 -13.58 -13.15 -7.95
N GLU A 30 -12.37 -13.71 -8.08
CA GLU A 30 -12.16 -15.12 -8.39
C GLU A 30 -12.00 -15.98 -7.16
N ILE A 31 -12.44 -17.21 -7.27
CA ILE A 31 -12.29 -18.26 -6.26
C ILE A 31 -11.48 -19.41 -6.85
N ALA A 32 -10.43 -19.83 -6.17
CA ALA A 32 -9.66 -21.01 -6.54
C ALA A 32 -10.02 -22.21 -5.66
N LEU A 33 -10.37 -23.31 -6.28
CA LEU A 33 -10.57 -24.61 -5.65
C LEU A 33 -9.30 -25.45 -5.84
N LEU A 34 -8.59 -25.74 -4.76
CA LEU A 34 -7.41 -26.58 -4.76
C LEU A 34 -7.82 -28.02 -4.42
N THR A 35 -7.54 -28.94 -5.31
CA THR A 35 -7.82 -30.36 -5.13
C THR A 35 -6.55 -31.18 -5.37
N PRO A 36 -6.48 -32.45 -4.92
CA PRO A 36 -5.36 -33.32 -5.26
C PRO A 36 -5.16 -33.55 -6.76
N LEU A 37 -6.18 -33.26 -7.58
CA LEU A 37 -6.17 -33.47 -9.03
C LEU A 37 -5.81 -32.21 -9.81
N GLY A 38 -5.79 -31.04 -9.16
CA GLY A 38 -5.47 -29.78 -9.82
C GLY A 38 -6.13 -28.56 -9.17
N ILE A 39 -6.00 -27.43 -9.84
CA ILE A 39 -6.60 -26.15 -9.46
C ILE A 39 -7.72 -25.83 -10.44
N GLU A 40 -8.85 -25.45 -9.91
CA GLU A 40 -9.98 -24.91 -10.67
C GLU A 40 -10.24 -23.48 -10.20
N ILE A 41 -10.41 -22.55 -11.15
CA ILE A 41 -10.72 -21.15 -10.88
C ILE A 41 -12.13 -20.86 -11.38
N TYR A 42 -12.88 -20.12 -10.58
CA TYR A 42 -14.24 -19.70 -10.88
C TYR A 42 -14.36 -18.20 -10.66
N ASP A 43 -15.09 -17.51 -11.53
CA ASP A 43 -15.43 -16.10 -11.38
C ASP A 43 -16.66 -15.87 -10.49
N SER A 44 -17.06 -14.61 -10.31
CA SER A 44 -18.25 -14.24 -9.54
C SER A 44 -19.58 -14.78 -10.09
N ASN A 45 -19.62 -15.18 -11.35
CA ASN A 45 -20.79 -15.84 -11.99
C ASN A 45 -20.76 -17.36 -11.84
N ASN A 46 -19.77 -17.91 -11.12
CA ASN A 46 -19.51 -19.33 -10.98
C ASN A 46 -19.16 -20.01 -12.33
N GLU A 47 -18.59 -19.26 -13.27
CA GLU A 47 -18.07 -19.78 -14.52
C GLU A 47 -16.61 -20.16 -14.38
N ARG A 48 -16.23 -21.34 -14.87
CA ARG A 48 -14.87 -21.84 -14.78
C ARG A 48 -13.93 -21.05 -15.70
N GLN A 49 -12.89 -20.52 -15.11
CA GLN A 49 -11.85 -19.77 -15.81
C GLN A 49 -10.64 -20.65 -16.12
N TYR A 50 -10.07 -20.47 -17.31
CA TYR A 50 -8.88 -21.18 -17.76
C TYR A 50 -7.77 -20.20 -18.02
N ARG A 51 -6.63 -20.38 -17.36
CA ARG A 51 -5.44 -19.57 -17.62
C ARG A 51 -4.17 -20.40 -17.54
N ASN A 52 -3.15 -19.93 -18.23
CA ASN A 52 -1.85 -20.57 -18.23
C ASN A 52 -1.04 -20.13 -17.00
N PRO A 53 -0.31 -21.04 -16.37
CA PRO A 53 0.67 -20.67 -15.34
C PRO A 53 1.73 -19.74 -15.89
N VAL A 54 2.24 -18.87 -15.03
CA VAL A 54 3.27 -17.87 -15.33
C VAL A 54 4.53 -18.21 -14.54
N SER A 55 5.70 -18.08 -15.17
CA SER A 55 6.98 -18.21 -14.48
C SER A 55 7.35 -16.88 -13.79
N LEU A 56 7.72 -16.95 -12.53
CA LEU A 56 8.25 -15.81 -11.77
C LEU A 56 9.55 -15.32 -12.39
N LYS A 57 9.72 -14.00 -12.49
CA LYS A 57 10.97 -13.39 -12.90
C LYS A 57 12.03 -13.57 -11.80
N VAL A 58 13.28 -13.65 -12.18
CA VAL A 58 14.41 -13.84 -11.24
C VAL A 58 14.45 -12.74 -10.16
N SER A 59 14.05 -11.52 -10.48
CA SER A 59 13.97 -10.39 -9.54
C SER A 59 12.90 -10.56 -8.45
N GLU A 60 11.88 -11.37 -8.72
CA GLU A 60 10.78 -11.67 -7.78
C GLU A 60 11.12 -12.86 -6.87
N GLN A 61 12.14 -13.63 -7.22
CA GLN A 61 12.57 -14.84 -6.48
C GLN A 61 13.55 -14.55 -5.34
N ILE A 62 14.23 -13.39 -5.36
CA ILE A 62 15.30 -13.09 -4.41
C ILE A 62 14.75 -12.27 -3.23
N ILE A 63 14.05 -12.94 -2.34
CA ILE A 63 13.82 -12.42 -0.99
C ILE A 63 14.73 -13.17 -0.05
N ASP A 64 15.92 -12.62 0.15
CA ASP A 64 16.90 -13.17 1.05
C ASP A 64 16.89 -12.42 2.39
N LYS A 65 16.84 -13.18 3.49
CA LYS A 65 17.07 -12.64 4.83
C LYS A 65 18.51 -12.16 5.03
N MET A 66 19.40 -12.47 4.11
CA MET A 66 20.84 -12.29 4.28
C MET A 66 21.30 -12.95 5.59
N ASN A 67 22.06 -12.22 6.42
CA ASN A 67 22.55 -12.72 7.72
C ASN A 67 21.57 -12.51 8.88
N PHE A 68 20.33 -12.07 8.60
CA PHE A 68 19.35 -11.78 9.64
C PHE A 68 18.52 -13.02 9.99
N LYS A 69 18.23 -13.19 11.29
CA LYS A 69 17.41 -14.30 11.77
C LYS A 69 15.96 -14.19 11.31
N HIS A 70 15.44 -12.95 11.20
CA HIS A 70 14.06 -12.64 10.85
C HIS A 70 14.01 -11.51 9.83
N PHE A 71 13.01 -11.51 8.93
CA PHE A 71 12.78 -10.44 7.97
C PHE A 71 12.55 -9.09 8.66
N MET A 72 11.73 -9.05 9.71
CA MET A 72 11.50 -7.83 10.48
C MET A 72 12.81 -7.22 11.02
N LEU A 73 13.74 -8.04 11.47
CA LEU A 73 15.04 -7.55 11.93
C LEU A 73 15.84 -6.96 10.77
N LYS A 74 15.84 -7.63 9.61
CA LYS A 74 16.45 -7.09 8.39
C LYS A 74 15.85 -5.73 8.02
N GLU A 75 14.53 -5.62 7.97
CA GLU A 75 13.83 -4.38 7.64
C GLU A 75 14.14 -3.22 8.61
N ILE A 76 14.30 -3.52 9.91
CA ILE A 76 14.76 -2.52 10.89
C ILE A 76 16.13 -1.95 10.51
N TYR A 77 17.06 -2.81 10.11
CA TYR A 77 18.41 -2.40 9.71
C TYR A 77 18.45 -1.77 8.31
N ASP A 78 17.50 -2.05 7.45
CA ASP A 78 17.38 -1.45 6.12
C ASP A 78 16.82 0.00 6.16
N GLN A 79 16.16 0.41 7.25
CA GLN A 79 15.54 1.73 7.38
C GLN A 79 16.46 2.90 7.02
N PRO A 80 17.72 2.98 7.48
CA PRO A 80 18.61 4.09 7.12
C PRO A 80 18.86 4.17 5.60
N GLY A 81 19.06 3.01 4.95
CA GLY A 81 19.24 2.93 3.50
C GLY A 81 17.99 3.36 2.74
N THR A 82 16.83 2.88 3.17
CA THR A 82 15.54 3.24 2.59
C THR A 82 15.26 4.74 2.72
N ALA A 83 15.50 5.31 3.90
CA ALA A 83 15.34 6.75 4.12
C ALA A 83 16.29 7.58 3.25
N LYS A 84 17.56 7.14 3.13
CA LYS A 84 18.53 7.79 2.26
C LYS A 84 18.10 7.77 0.79
N ASN A 85 17.69 6.61 0.27
CA ASN A 85 17.22 6.47 -1.10
C ASN A 85 15.99 7.35 -1.37
N TRP A 86 15.07 7.43 -0.40
CA TRP A 86 13.91 8.31 -0.50
C TRP A 86 14.32 9.78 -0.58
N LEU A 87 15.22 10.22 0.31
CA LEU A 87 15.75 11.59 0.29
C LEU A 87 16.45 11.90 -1.04
N GLU A 88 17.31 11.01 -1.54
CA GLU A 88 18.01 11.18 -2.82
C GLU A 88 17.05 11.24 -4.02
N THR A 89 15.90 10.59 -3.93
CA THR A 89 14.88 10.60 -4.99
C THR A 89 14.08 11.90 -5.02
N TYR A 90 13.71 12.39 -3.85
CA TYR A 90 12.76 13.51 -3.73
C TYR A 90 13.38 14.84 -3.31
N LEU A 91 14.63 14.85 -2.82
CA LEU A 91 15.33 16.07 -2.46
C LEU A 91 16.40 16.40 -3.51
N THR A 92 16.34 17.60 -4.06
CA THR A 92 17.42 18.19 -4.84
C THR A 92 18.01 19.36 -4.08
N GLN A 93 19.34 19.38 -4.02
CA GLN A 93 20.06 20.53 -3.46
C GLN A 93 20.32 21.53 -4.57
N ASN A 94 19.90 22.77 -4.38
CA ASN A 94 20.23 23.85 -5.27
C ASN A 94 21.69 24.27 -5.01
N SER A 95 22.56 24.07 -5.97
CA SER A 95 24.00 24.36 -5.86
C SER A 95 24.35 25.85 -5.72
N GLU A 96 23.39 26.75 -6.01
CA GLU A 96 23.67 28.22 -5.95
C GLU A 96 23.38 28.83 -4.58
N ASN A 97 22.44 28.28 -3.81
CA ASN A 97 22.01 28.86 -2.54
C ASN A 97 21.99 27.88 -1.35
N ASP A 98 22.48 26.66 -1.55
CA ASP A 98 22.52 25.57 -0.56
C ASP A 98 21.15 25.20 0.05
N GLN A 99 20.06 25.54 -0.69
CA GLN A 99 18.70 25.22 -0.27
C GLN A 99 18.26 23.88 -0.84
N TYR A 100 17.50 23.12 -0.06
CA TYR A 100 16.87 21.89 -0.52
C TYR A 100 15.50 22.19 -1.11
N GLN A 101 15.21 21.57 -2.25
CA GLN A 101 13.91 21.59 -2.88
C GLN A 101 13.34 20.17 -2.91
N ILE A 102 12.09 20.04 -2.54
CA ILE A 102 11.38 18.75 -2.61
C ILE A 102 10.72 18.64 -3.98
N ASN A 103 11.05 17.58 -4.71
CA ASN A 103 10.40 17.22 -5.96
C ASN A 103 9.16 16.36 -5.65
N TYR A 104 7.99 16.94 -5.74
CA TYR A 104 6.73 16.21 -5.61
C TYR A 104 5.82 16.46 -6.82
N PRO A 105 4.89 15.55 -7.11
CA PRO A 105 4.10 15.59 -8.35
C PRO A 105 2.91 16.57 -8.32
N PHE A 106 2.80 17.41 -7.28
CA PHE A 106 1.69 18.34 -7.10
C PHE A 106 2.16 19.78 -7.31
N ASP A 107 1.25 20.63 -7.83
CA ASP A 107 1.47 22.07 -7.85
C ASP A 107 1.54 22.62 -6.41
N THR A 108 2.41 23.59 -6.17
CA THR A 108 2.53 24.25 -4.86
C THR A 108 1.21 24.88 -4.42
N ASN A 109 0.44 25.43 -5.36
CA ASN A 109 -0.90 26.01 -5.10
C ASN A 109 -1.90 24.97 -4.54
N PHE A 110 -1.69 23.69 -4.79
CA PHE A 110 -2.54 22.62 -4.25
C PHE A 110 -2.59 22.65 -2.72
N PHE A 111 -1.46 22.93 -2.08
CA PHE A 111 -1.35 22.93 -0.61
C PHE A 111 -1.88 24.21 0.04
N GLU A 112 -1.97 25.33 -0.70
CA GLU A 112 -2.38 26.63 -0.17
C GLU A 112 -3.86 26.68 0.25
N THR A 113 -4.68 25.81 -0.33
CA THR A 113 -6.12 25.77 -0.05
C THR A 113 -6.52 24.79 1.04
N ILE A 114 -5.57 23.99 1.55
CA ILE A 114 -5.85 22.95 2.54
C ILE A 114 -6.03 23.57 3.92
N GLU A 115 -7.20 23.34 4.52
CA GLU A 115 -7.55 23.80 5.86
C GLU A 115 -7.64 22.67 6.89
N ARG A 116 -7.65 21.42 6.41
CA ARG A 116 -7.78 20.21 7.23
C ARG A 116 -7.11 19.03 6.57
N ILE A 117 -6.56 18.13 7.39
CA ILE A 117 -6.00 16.85 6.91
C ILE A 117 -6.72 15.71 7.64
N GLU A 118 -7.13 14.70 6.90
CA GLU A 118 -7.66 13.45 7.40
C GLU A 118 -6.79 12.29 6.91
N ILE A 119 -6.25 11.50 7.84
CA ILE A 119 -5.40 10.36 7.50
C ILE A 119 -6.14 9.07 7.81
N ILE A 120 -6.22 8.18 6.84
CA ILE A 120 -6.92 6.91 6.93
C ILE A 120 -5.90 5.78 6.85
N ALA A 121 -5.87 4.90 7.83
CA ALA A 121 -4.91 3.79 7.88
C ALA A 121 -5.39 2.65 8.78
N CYS A 122 -4.75 1.48 8.63
CA CYS A 122 -4.92 0.32 9.51
C CYS A 122 -3.59 -0.08 10.16
N GLY A 123 -3.68 -0.79 11.28
CA GLY A 123 -2.54 -1.43 11.95
C GLY A 123 -1.39 -0.48 12.24
N THR A 124 -0.17 -0.91 11.96
CA THR A 124 1.06 -0.13 12.20
C THR A 124 1.16 1.11 11.32
N SER A 125 0.56 1.10 10.12
CA SER A 125 0.44 2.29 9.28
C SER A 125 -0.35 3.41 9.97
N LYS A 126 -1.39 3.07 10.74
CA LYS A 126 -2.11 4.05 11.56
C LYS A 126 -1.23 4.61 12.67
N HIS A 127 -0.40 3.80 13.32
CA HIS A 127 0.52 4.30 14.36
C HIS A 127 1.55 5.27 13.75
N ALA A 128 2.07 4.97 12.56
CA ALA A 128 2.93 5.91 11.83
C ALA A 128 2.18 7.20 11.46
N ALA A 129 0.92 7.08 10.99
CA ALA A 129 0.06 8.22 10.70
C ALA A 129 -0.21 9.10 11.94
N MET A 130 -0.36 8.50 13.12
CA MET A 130 -0.50 9.27 14.38
C MET A 130 0.74 10.09 14.71
N VAL A 131 1.94 9.55 14.50
CA VAL A 131 3.19 10.35 14.62
C VAL A 131 3.22 11.44 13.55
N GLY A 132 2.87 11.09 12.30
CA GLY A 132 2.78 12.03 11.18
C GLY A 132 1.82 13.19 11.45
N SER A 133 0.67 12.94 12.10
CA SER A 133 -0.31 13.99 12.40
C SER A 133 0.26 15.06 13.36
N PHE A 134 1.01 14.66 14.38
CA PHE A 134 1.70 15.62 15.25
C PHE A 134 2.67 16.50 14.49
N LEU A 135 3.45 15.91 13.58
CA LEU A 135 4.42 16.66 12.77
C LEU A 135 3.70 17.60 11.79
N LEU A 136 2.64 17.14 11.13
CA LEU A 136 1.85 17.95 10.23
C LEU A 136 1.22 19.15 10.95
N GLU A 137 0.59 18.94 12.09
CA GLU A 137 0.03 20.03 12.88
C GLU A 137 1.11 21.01 13.37
N GLN A 138 2.24 20.48 13.84
CA GLN A 138 3.34 21.31 14.34
C GLN A 138 3.96 22.20 13.26
N PHE A 139 4.13 21.68 12.04
CA PHE A 139 4.82 22.40 10.97
C PHE A 139 3.89 23.22 10.08
N SER A 140 2.67 22.75 9.84
CA SER A 140 1.72 23.47 8.97
C SER A 140 0.69 24.30 9.73
N GLY A 141 0.43 24.00 10.99
CA GLY A 141 -0.69 24.58 11.75
C GLY A 141 -2.07 24.06 11.30
N ILE A 142 -2.13 23.05 10.41
CA ILE A 142 -3.37 22.51 9.85
C ILE A 142 -3.87 21.38 10.75
N PRO A 143 -5.13 21.42 11.26
CA PRO A 143 -5.71 20.34 12.05
C PRO A 143 -5.68 19.01 11.30
N THR A 144 -5.13 17.97 11.93
CA THR A 144 -4.92 16.66 11.32
C THR A 144 -5.53 15.56 12.17
N ASN A 145 -6.51 14.84 11.62
CA ASN A 145 -7.15 13.72 12.29
C ASN A 145 -6.72 12.39 11.67
N VAL A 146 -6.60 11.34 12.51
CA VAL A 146 -6.23 10.00 12.07
C VAL A 146 -7.35 9.03 12.39
N PHE A 147 -7.84 8.34 11.36
CA PHE A 147 -8.94 7.39 11.45
C PHE A 147 -8.46 5.95 11.22
N TYR A 148 -9.13 4.99 11.86
CA TYR A 148 -9.08 3.61 11.40
C TYR A 148 -9.86 3.47 10.10
N ALA A 149 -9.26 2.89 9.07
CA ALA A 149 -9.94 2.69 7.80
C ALA A 149 -11.19 1.82 7.92
N SER A 150 -11.15 0.78 8.77
CA SER A 150 -12.29 -0.06 9.07
C SER A 150 -13.49 0.72 9.62
N GLU A 151 -13.24 1.70 10.48
CA GLU A 151 -14.30 2.53 11.08
C GLU A 151 -14.75 3.65 10.13
N PHE A 152 -13.80 4.32 9.48
CA PHE A 152 -14.07 5.39 8.52
C PHE A 152 -15.01 4.95 7.41
N ARG A 153 -14.87 3.72 6.96
CA ARG A 153 -15.69 3.11 5.93
C ARG A 153 -17.18 3.08 6.25
N TYR A 154 -17.54 2.93 7.52
CA TYR A 154 -18.93 2.82 7.98
C TYR A 154 -19.46 4.08 8.66
N SER A 155 -18.59 4.90 9.20
CA SER A 155 -18.95 6.14 9.91
C SER A 155 -17.95 7.26 9.58
N PRO A 156 -17.89 7.69 8.31
CA PRO A 156 -17.01 8.77 7.91
C PRO A 156 -17.47 10.10 8.54
N PRO A 157 -16.53 11.01 8.86
CA PRO A 157 -16.89 12.35 9.30
C PRO A 157 -17.66 13.12 8.22
N PRO A 158 -18.33 14.22 8.57
CA PRO A 158 -18.96 15.10 7.59
C PRO A 158 -17.94 15.60 6.56
N LEU A 159 -18.34 15.66 5.29
CA LEU A 159 -17.53 16.26 4.25
C LEU A 159 -17.37 17.76 4.53
N LEU A 160 -16.14 18.19 4.64
CA LEU A 160 -15.79 19.59 4.78
C LEU A 160 -14.97 20.03 3.56
N PRO A 161 -15.17 21.28 3.08
CA PRO A 161 -14.35 21.81 2.00
C PRO A 161 -12.88 21.89 2.43
N ASN A 162 -12.00 22.02 1.46
CA ASN A 162 -10.55 22.22 1.69
C ASN A 162 -9.90 21.15 2.59
N THR A 163 -10.42 19.92 2.54
CA THR A 163 -9.88 18.78 3.32
C THR A 163 -9.06 17.87 2.41
N LEU A 164 -7.79 17.68 2.77
CA LEU A 164 -6.92 16.66 2.16
C LEU A 164 -7.12 15.33 2.89
N THR A 165 -7.53 14.29 2.17
CA THR A 165 -7.61 12.93 2.69
C THR A 165 -6.42 12.10 2.20
N ILE A 166 -5.70 11.46 3.13
CA ILE A 166 -4.48 10.70 2.87
C ILE A 166 -4.69 9.24 3.31
N GLY A 167 -4.61 8.29 2.40
CA GLY A 167 -4.53 6.87 2.73
C GLY A 167 -3.09 6.44 2.98
N VAL A 168 -2.80 5.80 4.12
CA VAL A 168 -1.46 5.29 4.44
C VAL A 168 -1.48 3.78 4.49
N THR A 169 -0.75 3.15 3.59
CA THR A 169 -0.61 1.70 3.49
C THR A 169 0.79 1.32 3.00
N GLN A 170 1.33 0.20 3.47
CA GLN A 170 2.61 -0.32 3.02
C GLN A 170 2.46 -1.14 1.72
N SER A 171 1.45 -2.00 1.65
CA SER A 171 1.22 -2.87 0.50
C SER A 171 0.51 -2.19 -0.67
N GLY A 172 -0.20 -1.08 -0.42
CA GLY A 172 -1.15 -0.51 -1.38
C GLY A 172 -2.48 -1.27 -1.50
N GLU A 173 -2.60 -2.44 -0.87
CA GLU A 173 -3.70 -3.40 -1.04
C GLU A 173 -4.50 -3.66 0.25
N THR A 174 -4.24 -2.93 1.33
CA THR A 174 -4.99 -3.10 2.57
C THR A 174 -6.48 -2.80 2.31
N ALA A 175 -7.30 -3.85 2.29
CA ALA A 175 -8.69 -3.82 1.82
C ALA A 175 -9.52 -2.69 2.44
N ASP A 176 -9.46 -2.51 3.78
CA ASP A 176 -10.21 -1.44 4.44
C ASP A 176 -9.69 -0.05 4.06
N THR A 177 -8.38 0.12 3.88
CA THR A 177 -7.80 1.42 3.48
C THR A 177 -8.18 1.79 2.06
N VAL A 178 -8.07 0.85 1.13
CA VAL A 178 -8.49 1.04 -0.28
C VAL A 178 -9.97 1.36 -0.34
N ALA A 179 -10.82 0.55 0.29
CA ALA A 179 -12.26 0.74 0.27
C ALA A 179 -12.71 2.06 0.94
N ALA A 180 -12.02 2.51 1.99
CA ALA A 180 -12.30 3.79 2.63
C ALA A 180 -11.94 4.97 1.71
N ILE A 181 -10.80 4.91 1.01
CA ILE A 181 -10.40 5.93 0.04
C ILE A 181 -11.36 5.96 -1.15
N ASP A 182 -11.71 4.83 -1.72
CA ASP A 182 -12.67 4.74 -2.83
C ASP A 182 -14.04 5.31 -2.46
N MET A 183 -14.50 5.01 -1.26
CA MET A 183 -15.73 5.59 -0.72
C MET A 183 -15.63 7.12 -0.61
N GLU A 184 -14.50 7.63 -0.09
CA GLU A 184 -14.32 9.07 0.09
C GLU A 184 -14.24 9.80 -1.25
N ILE A 185 -13.58 9.24 -2.25
CA ILE A 185 -13.57 9.76 -3.63
C ILE A 185 -15.00 9.85 -4.18
N LYS A 186 -15.79 8.78 -4.02
CA LYS A 186 -17.19 8.76 -4.46
C LYS A 186 -18.05 9.80 -3.73
N ARG A 187 -17.88 9.95 -2.41
CA ARG A 187 -18.62 10.95 -1.63
C ARG A 187 -18.32 12.37 -2.09
N ARG A 188 -17.05 12.68 -2.39
CA ARG A 188 -16.65 14.02 -2.86
C ARG A 188 -17.14 14.30 -4.26
N SER A 189 -17.03 13.35 -5.18
CA SER A 189 -17.53 13.51 -6.56
C SER A 189 -19.07 13.68 -6.67
N LEU A 190 -19.81 13.27 -5.63
CA LEU A 190 -21.27 13.48 -5.57
C LEU A 190 -21.66 14.82 -4.93
N SER A 191 -20.71 15.54 -4.32
CA SER A 191 -20.92 16.81 -3.63
C SER A 191 -20.55 18.03 -4.49
N GLU A 192 -19.87 17.82 -5.62
CA GLU A 192 -19.60 18.81 -6.67
C GLU A 192 -20.78 18.92 -7.65
#